data_d2311f9370e2314d2b976a2b592cd662
#
_entry.id   d2311f9370e2314d2b976a2b592cd662
#
_cell.length_a   1.000
_cell.length_b   1.000
_cell.length_c   1.000
_cell.angle_alpha   90.00
_cell.angle_beta   90.00
_cell.angle_gamma   90.00
#
_symmetry.space_group_name_H-M   'P 1'
#
loop_
_entity.id
_entity.type
_entity.pdbx_description
1 polymer ?
#
loop_
_entity_poly.entity_id
_entity_poly.type
_entity_poly.pdbx_seq_one_letter_code
_entity_poly.pdbx_strand_id
1 'polypeptide(L)'
;MLRRPPKTTHGNSSAASDVYKRKEEGSFVAEVIAGQKPHINYNLSPGVVYTWPEVAAVGKTEEELKKAGVEYKEGKFPMRALGRSRASGDTDGFVKILADVKTDEVLGVHMIGARTADVIAEAVTAMEFRASAEDISRMSHAHPTYAEAVKEAALAATGDRAL
;
A
#
# COMPACT_ATOMS: atom_id res chain seq x y z
N MET A 1 40.93 15.48 -6.50
CA MET A 1 40.17 14.22 -6.75
C MET A 1 39.05 14.12 -5.74
N LEU A 2 37.83 14.46 -6.10
CA LEU A 2 36.65 14.34 -5.24
C LEU A 2 36.23 12.87 -5.21
N ARG A 3 36.32 12.23 -4.04
CA ARG A 3 35.80 10.87 -3.83
C ARG A 3 34.28 10.90 -3.98
N ARG A 4 33.78 10.10 -4.91
CA ARG A 4 32.30 9.84 -4.96
C ARG A 4 31.86 9.24 -3.63
N PRO A 5 30.76 9.72 -3.04
CA PRO A 5 30.20 9.07 -1.85
C PRO A 5 29.86 7.61 -2.16
N PRO A 6 29.98 6.71 -1.18
CA PRO A 6 29.63 5.32 -1.38
C PRO A 6 28.16 5.22 -1.81
N LYS A 7 27.88 4.41 -2.84
CA LYS A 7 26.51 4.07 -3.22
C LYS A 7 25.88 3.35 -2.04
N THR A 8 24.98 4.00 -1.37
CA THR A 8 24.14 3.35 -0.36
C THR A 8 23.22 2.39 -1.07
N THR A 9 23.59 1.11 -1.09
CA THR A 9 22.72 0.01 -1.42
C THR A 9 21.79 -0.23 -0.22
N HIS A 10 20.79 0.62 -0.04
CA HIS A 10 19.75 0.38 0.92
C HIS A 10 18.43 0.21 0.19
N GLY A 11 17.90 -1.00 0.29
CA GLY A 11 16.52 -1.34 0.07
C GLY A 11 16.12 -1.44 -1.40
N ASN A 12 15.39 -2.47 -1.67
CA ASN A 12 14.75 -2.83 -2.92
C ASN A 12 13.75 -1.75 -3.40
N SER A 13 14.27 -0.60 -3.79
CA SER A 13 13.49 0.37 -4.53
C SER A 13 13.53 -0.04 -5.99
N SER A 14 12.40 -0.45 -6.53
CA SER A 14 12.29 -0.61 -7.98
C SER A 14 12.56 0.75 -8.63
N ALA A 15 13.24 0.78 -9.78
CA ALA A 15 13.57 2.01 -10.48
C ALA A 15 12.36 2.93 -10.72
N ALA A 16 11.15 2.37 -10.78
CA ALA A 16 9.91 3.10 -10.96
C ALA A 16 9.49 3.89 -9.71
N SER A 17 9.56 3.32 -8.52
CA SER A 17 9.22 4.05 -7.27
C SER A 17 10.20 5.20 -7.01
N ASP A 18 11.47 5.03 -7.38
CA ASP A 18 12.47 6.10 -7.29
C ASP A 18 12.16 7.29 -8.22
N VAL A 19 11.59 7.05 -9.40
CA VAL A 19 11.25 8.13 -10.34
C VAL A 19 10.16 9.03 -9.77
N TYR A 20 9.06 8.48 -9.28
CA TYR A 20 7.96 9.27 -8.72
C TYR A 20 8.37 9.99 -7.44
N LYS A 21 9.05 9.30 -6.54
CA LYS A 21 9.57 9.91 -5.32
C LYS A 21 10.46 11.13 -5.61
N ARG A 22 11.35 11.04 -6.57
CA ARG A 22 12.21 12.17 -6.99
C ARG A 22 11.43 13.31 -7.63
N LYS A 23 10.36 13.02 -8.36
CA LYS A 23 9.47 14.06 -8.92
C LYS A 23 8.76 14.84 -7.82
N GLU A 24 8.20 14.13 -6.86
CA GLU A 24 7.54 14.75 -5.71
C GLU A 24 8.53 15.56 -4.85
N GLU A 25 9.71 15.01 -4.58
CA GLU A 25 10.78 15.72 -3.89
C GLU A 25 11.26 16.97 -4.67
N GLY A 26 11.31 16.90 -5.99
CA GLY A 26 11.65 18.03 -6.86
C GLY A 26 10.61 19.14 -6.80
N SER A 27 9.33 18.80 -6.85
CA SER A 27 8.22 19.75 -6.68
C SER A 27 8.25 20.38 -5.29
N PHE A 28 8.43 19.55 -4.25
CA PHE A 28 8.56 20.00 -2.87
C PHE A 28 9.68 21.05 -2.71
N VAL A 29 10.87 20.79 -3.26
CA VAL A 29 12.00 21.73 -3.17
C VAL A 29 11.70 23.03 -3.89
N ALA A 30 11.07 22.97 -5.08
CA ALA A 30 10.67 24.15 -5.82
C ALA A 30 9.64 25.01 -5.05
N GLU A 31 8.68 24.38 -4.42
CA GLU A 31 7.68 25.05 -3.59
C GLU A 31 8.29 25.69 -2.33
N VAL A 32 9.24 25.02 -1.67
CA VAL A 32 10.00 25.58 -0.55
C VAL A 32 10.78 26.81 -0.98
N ILE A 33 11.47 26.76 -2.13
CA ILE A 33 12.20 27.91 -2.69
C ILE A 33 11.24 29.07 -3.00
N ALA A 34 10.02 28.75 -3.45
CA ALA A 34 8.96 29.75 -3.70
C ALA A 34 8.31 30.29 -2.39
N GLY A 35 8.79 29.90 -1.22
CA GLY A 35 8.26 30.36 0.08
C GLY A 35 6.97 29.65 0.52
N GLN A 36 6.58 28.58 -0.13
CA GLN A 36 5.44 27.74 0.26
C GLN A 36 5.85 26.78 1.39
N LYS A 37 4.87 26.11 1.99
CA LYS A 37 5.06 25.09 3.03
C LYS A 37 4.47 23.75 2.58
N PRO A 38 5.08 23.08 1.60
CA PRO A 38 4.60 21.79 1.14
C PRO A 38 4.82 20.71 2.20
N HIS A 39 4.09 19.60 2.07
CA HIS A 39 4.24 18.42 2.91
C HIS A 39 4.40 17.17 2.06
N ILE A 40 5.33 16.30 2.44
CA ILE A 40 5.46 14.95 1.88
C ILE A 40 5.35 13.94 3.01
N ASN A 41 4.41 13.01 2.88
CA ASN A 41 4.33 11.87 3.78
C ASN A 41 5.03 10.66 3.16
N TYR A 42 6.29 10.45 3.50
CA TYR A 42 7.09 9.32 2.99
C TYR A 42 6.52 7.95 3.37
N ASN A 43 5.69 7.86 4.42
CA ASN A 43 5.02 6.63 4.80
C ASN A 43 3.97 6.19 3.77
N LEU A 44 3.48 7.13 2.96
CA LEU A 44 2.48 6.89 1.91
C LEU A 44 3.09 6.75 0.50
N SER A 45 4.42 6.72 0.39
CA SER A 45 5.08 6.40 -0.87
C SER A 45 5.00 4.89 -1.14
N PRO A 46 4.24 4.43 -2.15
CA PRO A 46 4.11 3.00 -2.41
C PRO A 46 5.41 2.41 -2.97
N GLY A 47 5.77 1.23 -2.49
CA GLY A 47 6.82 0.40 -3.06
C GLY A 47 6.22 -0.67 -3.96
N VAL A 48 6.75 -0.82 -5.19
CA VAL A 48 6.29 -1.82 -6.15
C VAL A 48 7.47 -2.61 -6.70
N VAL A 49 7.31 -3.94 -6.79
CA VAL A 49 8.24 -4.84 -7.48
C VAL A 49 7.48 -5.52 -8.62
N TYR A 50 7.92 -5.25 -9.84
CA TYR A 50 7.30 -5.73 -11.09
C TYR A 50 7.78 -7.14 -11.44
N THR A 51 7.51 -8.08 -10.55
CA THR A 51 7.67 -9.52 -10.76
C THR A 51 6.35 -10.12 -11.26
N TRP A 52 6.30 -11.42 -11.43
CA TRP A 52 5.03 -12.12 -11.62
C TRP A 52 4.92 -13.27 -10.61
N PRO A 53 3.99 -13.22 -9.68
CA PRO A 53 3.06 -12.10 -9.39
C PRO A 53 3.79 -10.83 -8.92
N GLU A 54 3.14 -9.67 -9.09
CA GLU A 54 3.64 -8.37 -8.63
C GLU A 54 3.58 -8.28 -7.11
N VAL A 55 4.46 -7.44 -6.54
CA VAL A 55 4.43 -7.11 -5.09
C VAL A 55 4.26 -5.60 -4.94
N ALA A 56 3.31 -5.19 -4.13
CA ALA A 56 3.10 -3.77 -3.81
C ALA A 56 2.84 -3.59 -2.31
N ALA A 57 3.34 -2.49 -1.76
CA ALA A 57 3.15 -2.18 -0.35
C ALA A 57 3.13 -0.67 -0.12
N VAL A 58 2.37 -0.22 0.89
CA VAL A 58 2.35 1.15 1.39
C VAL A 58 2.13 1.14 2.91
N GLY A 59 2.71 2.12 3.60
CA GLY A 59 2.57 2.26 5.05
C GLY A 59 3.51 1.35 5.84
N LYS A 60 3.11 1.01 7.06
CA LYS A 60 3.93 0.27 8.02
C LYS A 60 3.83 -1.23 7.86
N THR A 61 4.94 -1.92 8.10
CA THR A 61 4.97 -3.37 8.23
C THR A 61 4.58 -3.80 9.66
N GLU A 62 4.26 -5.08 9.81
CA GLU A 62 3.99 -5.64 11.15
C GLU A 62 5.20 -5.51 12.08
N GLU A 63 6.41 -5.70 11.55
CA GLU A 63 7.65 -5.59 12.31
C GLU A 63 7.85 -4.16 12.83
N GLU A 64 7.56 -3.16 11.99
CA GLU A 64 7.64 -1.75 12.39
C GLU A 64 6.60 -1.40 13.44
N LEU A 65 5.35 -1.88 13.30
CA LEU A 65 4.28 -1.66 14.27
C LEU A 65 4.60 -2.34 15.62
N LYS A 66 5.05 -3.59 15.60
CA LYS A 66 5.50 -4.31 16.80
C LYS A 66 6.65 -3.58 17.50
N LYS A 67 7.65 -3.12 16.75
CA LYS A 67 8.78 -2.36 17.28
C LYS A 67 8.35 -1.02 17.89
N ALA A 68 7.34 -0.38 17.32
CA ALA A 68 6.79 0.88 17.82
C ALA A 68 5.79 0.69 18.99
N GLY A 69 5.45 -0.54 19.36
CA GLY A 69 4.45 -0.84 20.39
C GLY A 69 3.03 -0.44 19.98
N VAL A 70 2.74 -0.36 18.69
CA VAL A 70 1.41 -0.03 18.16
C VAL A 70 0.59 -1.31 18.06
N GLU A 71 -0.57 -1.34 18.70
CA GLU A 71 -1.53 -2.43 18.60
C GLU A 71 -2.29 -2.32 17.28
N TYR A 72 -2.30 -3.39 16.51
CA TYR A 72 -2.98 -3.46 15.22
C TYR A 72 -3.80 -4.74 15.07
N LYS A 73 -4.78 -4.68 14.20
CA LYS A 73 -5.54 -5.83 13.70
C LYS A 73 -5.19 -6.08 12.25
N GLU A 74 -5.21 -7.34 11.85
CA GLU A 74 -4.87 -7.79 10.50
C GLU A 74 -6.12 -8.30 9.79
N GLY A 75 -6.31 -7.87 8.54
CA GLY A 75 -7.21 -8.50 7.60
C GLY A 75 -6.47 -9.00 6.38
N LYS A 76 -6.76 -10.23 5.95
CA LYS A 76 -6.09 -10.88 4.83
C LYS A 76 -7.08 -11.57 3.92
N PHE A 77 -6.93 -11.35 2.62
CA PHE A 77 -7.78 -11.98 1.61
C PHE A 77 -6.94 -12.61 0.49
N PRO A 78 -7.13 -13.91 0.17
CA PRO A 78 -6.36 -14.59 -0.86
C PRO A 78 -6.91 -14.30 -2.25
N MET A 79 -6.04 -14.00 -3.21
CA MET A 79 -6.42 -13.71 -4.61
C MET A 79 -7.24 -14.82 -5.26
N ARG A 80 -6.98 -16.07 -4.92
CA ARG A 80 -7.73 -17.24 -5.44
C ARG A 80 -9.23 -17.22 -5.13
N ALA A 81 -9.68 -16.43 -4.16
CA ALA A 81 -11.09 -16.29 -3.82
C ALA A 81 -11.82 -15.27 -4.71
N LEU A 82 -11.07 -14.37 -5.42
CA LEU A 82 -11.65 -13.39 -6.34
C LEU A 82 -12.20 -14.02 -7.62
N GLY A 83 -13.37 -13.58 -8.03
CA GLY A 83 -13.96 -13.93 -9.33
C GLY A 83 -13.07 -13.53 -10.51
N ARG A 84 -12.46 -12.32 -10.45
CA ARG A 84 -11.55 -11.83 -11.49
C ARG A 84 -10.30 -12.70 -11.61
N SER A 85 -9.66 -13.03 -10.49
CA SER A 85 -8.47 -13.89 -10.48
C SER A 85 -8.74 -15.28 -11.06
N ARG A 86 -9.90 -15.85 -10.73
CA ARG A 86 -10.32 -17.14 -11.30
C ARG A 86 -10.58 -17.06 -12.80
N ALA A 87 -11.20 -15.99 -13.26
CA ALA A 87 -11.51 -15.79 -14.67
C ALA A 87 -10.25 -15.61 -15.52
N SER A 88 -9.22 -14.95 -14.99
CA SER A 88 -7.94 -14.73 -15.66
C SER A 88 -6.91 -15.84 -15.46
N GLY A 89 -7.11 -16.73 -14.48
CA GLY A 89 -6.13 -17.76 -14.11
C GLY A 89 -5.04 -17.28 -13.15
N ASP A 90 -5.07 -16.01 -12.75
CA ASP A 90 -4.06 -15.36 -11.89
C ASP A 90 -4.47 -15.47 -10.41
N THR A 91 -4.36 -16.64 -9.84
CA THR A 91 -4.90 -16.95 -8.50
C THR A 91 -3.91 -16.83 -7.36
N ASP A 92 -2.63 -16.59 -7.65
CA ASP A 92 -1.57 -16.52 -6.66
C ASP A 92 -1.57 -15.20 -5.90
N GLY A 93 -1.29 -15.30 -4.60
CA GLY A 93 -1.09 -14.15 -3.74
C GLY A 93 -2.25 -13.80 -2.81
N PHE A 94 -2.15 -12.61 -2.23
CA PHE A 94 -3.11 -12.10 -1.24
C PHE A 94 -2.99 -10.58 -1.12
N VAL A 95 -4.01 -9.97 -0.52
CA VAL A 95 -3.96 -8.62 0.03
C VAL A 95 -4.03 -8.71 1.54
N LYS A 96 -3.20 -7.93 2.24
CA LYS A 96 -3.16 -7.81 3.69
C LYS A 96 -3.30 -6.34 4.08
N ILE A 97 -4.20 -6.04 5.02
CA ILE A 97 -4.39 -4.72 5.62
C ILE A 97 -4.07 -4.81 7.11
N LEU A 98 -3.34 -3.81 7.59
CA LEU A 98 -3.07 -3.58 9.00
C LEU A 98 -3.82 -2.31 9.43
N ALA A 99 -4.67 -2.41 10.44
CA ALA A 99 -5.44 -1.27 10.96
C ALA A 99 -5.23 -1.11 12.47
N ASP A 100 -5.25 0.12 12.95
CA ASP A 100 -5.12 0.44 14.37
C ASP A 100 -6.30 -0.13 15.16
N VAL A 101 -6.04 -0.76 16.30
CA VAL A 101 -7.09 -1.39 17.13
C VAL A 101 -8.08 -0.39 17.68
N LYS A 102 -7.65 0.86 17.98
CA LYS A 102 -8.47 1.87 18.65
C LYS A 102 -9.22 2.75 17.68
N THR A 103 -8.55 3.18 16.61
CA THR A 103 -9.07 4.16 15.65
C THR A 103 -9.60 3.54 14.38
N ASP A 104 -9.26 2.28 14.12
CA ASP A 104 -9.49 1.57 12.87
C ASP A 104 -8.75 2.17 11.65
N GLU A 105 -7.91 3.20 11.84
CA GLU A 105 -7.13 3.82 10.76
C GLU A 105 -6.22 2.79 10.09
N VAL A 106 -6.18 2.78 8.76
CA VAL A 106 -5.30 1.89 8.00
C VAL A 106 -3.85 2.34 8.16
N LEU A 107 -3.02 1.47 8.72
CA LEU A 107 -1.61 1.72 9.02
C LEU A 107 -0.67 1.19 7.95
N GLY A 108 -1.08 0.18 7.21
CA GLY A 108 -0.29 -0.41 6.14
C GLY A 108 -1.06 -1.41 5.31
N VAL A 109 -0.72 -1.49 4.02
CA VAL A 109 -1.30 -2.43 3.06
C VAL A 109 -0.20 -3.10 2.27
N HIS A 110 -0.28 -4.43 2.17
CA HIS A 110 0.73 -5.27 1.52
C HIS A 110 0.04 -6.26 0.59
N MET A 111 0.51 -6.34 -0.64
CA MET A 111 -0.13 -7.12 -1.70
C MET A 111 0.89 -7.95 -2.45
N ILE A 112 0.52 -9.18 -2.78
CA ILE A 112 1.18 -10.02 -3.77
C ILE A 112 0.09 -10.54 -4.69
N GLY A 113 0.23 -10.37 -6.01
CA GLY A 113 -0.78 -10.83 -6.96
C GLY A 113 -0.72 -10.13 -8.30
N ALA A 114 -1.64 -10.50 -9.19
CA ALA A 114 -1.80 -9.82 -10.46
C ALA A 114 -2.33 -8.39 -10.25
N ARG A 115 -1.77 -7.41 -10.98
CA ARG A 115 -2.21 -6.03 -10.99
C ARG A 115 -2.09 -5.30 -9.64
N THR A 116 -1.29 -5.77 -8.72
CA THR A 116 -1.12 -5.09 -7.43
C THR A 116 -0.42 -3.74 -7.57
N ALA A 117 0.39 -3.55 -8.61
CA ALA A 117 0.98 -2.26 -8.96
C ALA A 117 -0.06 -1.18 -9.28
N ASP A 118 -1.17 -1.58 -9.90
CA ASP A 118 -2.29 -0.68 -10.21
C ASP A 118 -3.21 -0.52 -8.98
N VAL A 119 -3.50 -1.62 -8.29
CA VAL A 119 -4.45 -1.67 -7.17
C VAL A 119 -3.94 -0.91 -5.93
N ILE A 120 -2.62 -0.85 -5.72
CA ILE A 120 -2.05 -0.17 -4.55
C ILE A 120 -2.42 1.32 -4.46
N ALA A 121 -2.76 1.95 -5.59
CA ALA A 121 -3.16 3.35 -5.63
C ALA A 121 -4.43 3.63 -4.81
N GLU A 122 -5.36 2.67 -4.73
CA GLU A 122 -6.54 2.76 -3.88
C GLU A 122 -6.14 2.84 -2.40
N ALA A 123 -5.24 1.95 -1.97
CA ALA A 123 -4.73 1.94 -0.60
C ALA A 123 -4.00 3.23 -0.24
N VAL A 124 -3.16 3.76 -1.14
CA VAL A 124 -2.47 5.05 -0.95
C VAL A 124 -3.49 6.17 -0.77
N THR A 125 -4.50 6.23 -1.64
CA THR A 125 -5.55 7.26 -1.57
C THR A 125 -6.33 7.15 -0.24
N ALA A 126 -6.75 5.96 0.14
CA ALA A 126 -7.46 5.73 1.40
C ALA A 126 -6.62 6.18 2.61
N MET A 127 -5.34 5.82 2.64
CA MET A 127 -4.43 6.19 3.72
C MET A 127 -4.11 7.69 3.75
N GLU A 128 -4.02 8.37 2.59
CA GLU A 128 -3.84 9.84 2.53
C GLU A 128 -5.00 10.57 3.20
N PHE A 129 -6.22 10.07 3.05
CA PHE A 129 -7.42 10.59 3.70
C PHE A 129 -7.69 9.96 5.08
N ARG A 130 -6.74 9.17 5.61
CA ARG A 130 -6.85 8.52 6.93
C ARG A 130 -8.09 7.66 7.09
N ALA A 131 -8.45 6.94 6.04
CA ALA A 131 -9.60 6.05 6.05
C ALA A 131 -9.43 4.93 7.08
N SER A 132 -10.54 4.51 7.68
CA SER A 132 -10.62 3.30 8.49
C SER A 132 -10.74 2.05 7.61
N ALA A 133 -10.44 0.88 8.17
CA ALA A 133 -10.73 -0.39 7.50
C ALA A 133 -12.24 -0.55 7.24
N GLU A 134 -13.08 -0.05 8.16
CA GLU A 134 -14.54 -0.05 7.98
C GLU A 134 -14.96 0.80 6.77
N ASP A 135 -14.38 2.00 6.57
CA ASP A 135 -14.69 2.84 5.41
C ASP A 135 -14.44 2.09 4.11
N ILE A 136 -13.26 1.47 3.96
CA ILE A 136 -12.91 0.70 2.77
C ILE A 136 -13.85 -0.49 2.58
N SER A 137 -14.18 -1.20 3.66
CA SER A 137 -15.05 -2.38 3.61
C SER A 137 -16.49 -2.06 3.14
N ARG A 138 -16.95 -0.82 3.37
CA ARG A 138 -18.28 -0.34 2.99
C ARG A 138 -18.34 0.31 1.61
N MET A 139 -17.19 0.60 0.99
CA MET A 139 -17.15 1.18 -0.35
C MET A 139 -17.65 0.17 -1.39
N SER A 140 -18.37 0.68 -2.40
CA SER A 140 -18.75 -0.13 -3.55
C SER A 140 -17.58 -0.31 -4.50
N HIS A 141 -17.31 -1.55 -4.88
CA HIS A 141 -16.30 -1.91 -5.88
C HIS A 141 -16.97 -2.49 -7.13
N ALA A 142 -16.36 -2.25 -8.27
CA ALA A 142 -16.80 -2.88 -9.51
C ALA A 142 -16.54 -4.39 -9.47
N HIS A 143 -17.48 -5.18 -9.96
CA HIS A 143 -17.37 -6.65 -10.02
C HIS A 143 -17.40 -7.14 -11.48
N PRO A 144 -16.52 -8.08 -11.89
CA PRO A 144 -15.39 -8.64 -11.14
C PRO A 144 -14.10 -7.82 -11.38
N THR A 145 -13.39 -7.46 -10.31
CA THR A 145 -12.13 -6.71 -10.37
C THR A 145 -11.09 -7.26 -9.39
N TYR A 146 -9.81 -6.88 -9.58
CA TYR A 146 -8.76 -7.16 -8.59
C TYR A 146 -8.84 -6.26 -7.36
N ALA A 147 -9.42 -5.06 -7.50
CA ALA A 147 -9.59 -4.09 -6.42
C ALA A 147 -10.50 -4.62 -5.30
N GLU A 148 -11.44 -5.52 -5.61
CA GLU A 148 -12.28 -6.16 -4.59
C GLU A 148 -11.46 -6.86 -3.50
N ALA A 149 -10.21 -7.29 -3.78
CA ALA A 149 -9.36 -7.90 -2.77
C ALA A 149 -8.99 -6.92 -1.63
N VAL A 150 -8.92 -5.62 -1.92
CA VAL A 150 -8.67 -4.57 -0.91
C VAL A 150 -9.87 -4.47 0.01
N LYS A 151 -11.07 -4.39 -0.55
CA LYS A 151 -12.33 -4.38 0.21
C LYS A 151 -12.46 -5.61 1.12
N GLU A 152 -12.24 -6.80 0.57
CA GLU A 152 -12.38 -8.05 1.31
C GLU A 152 -11.32 -8.18 2.42
N ALA A 153 -10.09 -7.72 2.18
CA ALA A 153 -9.06 -7.66 3.22
C ALA A 153 -9.42 -6.64 4.32
N ALA A 154 -10.01 -5.49 3.95
CA ALA A 154 -10.51 -4.50 4.91
C ALA A 154 -11.65 -5.08 5.74
N LEU A 155 -12.60 -5.77 5.11
CA LEU A 155 -13.71 -6.44 5.80
C LEU A 155 -13.19 -7.49 6.80
N ALA A 156 -12.17 -8.28 6.41
CA ALA A 156 -11.54 -9.23 7.32
C ALA A 156 -10.85 -8.54 8.52
N ALA A 157 -10.30 -7.32 8.34
CA ALA A 157 -9.70 -6.54 9.42
C ALA A 157 -10.73 -5.99 10.41
N THR A 158 -11.98 -5.77 10.01
CA THR A 158 -13.06 -5.34 10.91
C THR A 158 -13.60 -6.48 11.78
N GLY A 159 -13.21 -7.72 11.52
CA GLY A 159 -13.71 -8.92 12.18
C GLY A 159 -14.99 -9.49 11.54
N ASP A 160 -15.45 -8.87 10.47
CA ASP A 160 -16.55 -9.37 9.67
C ASP A 160 -16.06 -10.47 8.69
N ARG A 161 -16.99 -11.24 8.18
CA ARG A 161 -16.67 -12.35 7.29
C ARG A 161 -16.41 -11.82 5.88
N ALA A 162 -15.16 -11.91 5.39
CA ALA A 162 -14.88 -11.79 3.97
C ALA A 162 -15.62 -12.86 3.17
N LEU A 163 -16.12 -12.52 1.99
CA LEU A 163 -16.90 -13.40 1.12
C LEU A 163 -16.07 -14.53 0.52
#